data_6716c03184cbad1360a0d78277044305
#
_entry.id   6716c03184cbad1360a0d78277044305
#
_cell.length_a   1.000
_cell.length_b   1.000
_cell.length_c   1.000
_cell.angle_alpha   90.00
_cell.angle_beta   90.00
_cell.angle_gamma   90.00
#
_symmetry.space_group_name_H-M   'P 1'
#
loop_
_entity.id
_entity.type
_entity.pdbx_description
1 polymer ?
#
loop_
_entity_poly.entity_id
_entity_poly.type
_entity_poly.pdbx_seq_one_letter_code
_entity_poly.pdbx_strand_id
1 'polypeptide(L)'
;MPAGSSRVERLDPFSLPLRFEVSDKAADERKRSVELTRERVVVHRAVRGIKMAVTVPVADYLGIAIRMEQAAHDDEGAVMLVLEHRDPGLSLPLYRAHDGADIVAEWQAWARVLRLPLLVVESDGRLREAFVRIGAVRIAAPTWRRRRRSAIRARRPSILLRRKTGGSIAGATVHGGEREIIARDEGSV
;
A
#
# COMPACT_ATOMS: atom_id res chain seq x y z
N MET A 1 16.59 -31.69 12.17
CA MET A 1 15.40 -31.08 12.79
C MET A 1 15.13 -29.78 12.07
N PRO A 2 14.12 -29.64 11.20
CA PRO A 2 13.75 -28.35 10.65
C PRO A 2 13.17 -27.52 11.80
N ALA A 3 13.72 -26.33 12.00
CA ALA A 3 13.21 -25.35 12.93
C ALA A 3 11.74 -25.07 12.58
N GLY A 4 10.83 -25.42 13.46
CA GLY A 4 9.41 -25.21 13.30
C GLY A 4 9.14 -23.72 13.09
N SER A 5 8.73 -23.36 11.88
CA SER A 5 8.27 -22.04 11.57
C SER A 5 6.99 -21.78 12.37
N SER A 6 7.03 -20.88 13.33
CA SER A 6 5.88 -20.40 14.11
C SER A 6 4.88 -19.56 13.28
N ARG A 7 4.95 -19.63 11.94
CA ARG A 7 4.08 -18.93 11.00
C ARG A 7 2.83 -19.77 10.76
N VAL A 8 1.77 -19.47 11.47
CA VAL A 8 0.53 -20.25 11.40
C VAL A 8 -0.27 -19.95 10.12
N GLU A 9 -0.26 -18.72 9.63
CA GLU A 9 -0.90 -18.32 8.37
C GLU A 9 -0.16 -17.13 7.78
N ARG A 10 0.34 -17.28 6.55
CA ARG A 10 0.95 -16.18 5.79
C ARG A 10 0.47 -16.21 4.36
N LEU A 11 -0.30 -15.24 3.97
CA LEU A 11 -0.69 -15.00 2.59
C LEU A 11 0.28 -14.00 1.95
N ASP A 12 0.70 -14.25 0.71
CA ASP A 12 1.61 -13.37 -0.01
C ASP A 12 0.82 -12.32 -0.80
N PRO A 13 0.98 -11.00 -0.50
CA PRO A 13 0.28 -9.94 -1.20
C PRO A 13 0.59 -9.86 -2.70
N PHE A 14 1.73 -10.40 -3.13
CA PHE A 14 2.16 -10.35 -4.52
C PHE A 14 1.64 -11.50 -5.38
N SER A 15 1.13 -12.56 -4.76
CA SER A 15 0.60 -13.77 -5.41
C SER A 15 -0.88 -13.69 -5.77
N LEU A 16 -1.48 -12.50 -5.80
CA LEU A 16 -2.89 -12.35 -6.16
C LEU A 16 -3.17 -12.77 -7.61
N PRO A 17 -4.27 -13.52 -7.88
CA PRO A 17 -5.38 -13.86 -6.99
C PRO A 17 -5.08 -15.01 -6.02
N LEU A 18 -5.56 -14.88 -4.77
CA LEU A 18 -5.39 -15.88 -3.72
C LEU A 18 -6.71 -16.59 -3.42
N ARG A 19 -6.65 -17.90 -3.20
CA ARG A 19 -7.75 -18.71 -2.67
C ARG A 19 -7.32 -19.37 -1.38
N PHE A 20 -8.10 -19.18 -0.32
CA PHE A 20 -7.82 -19.71 1.00
C PHE A 20 -9.11 -19.95 1.78
N GLU A 21 -9.00 -20.70 2.86
CA GLU A 21 -10.11 -20.98 3.75
C GLU A 21 -9.96 -20.19 5.04
N VAL A 22 -11.07 -19.69 5.55
CA VAL A 22 -11.15 -18.95 6.81
C VAL A 22 -12.21 -19.60 7.68
N SER A 23 -11.93 -19.67 8.99
CA SER A 23 -12.91 -20.13 9.97
C SER A 23 -14.15 -19.23 9.98
N ASP A 24 -15.32 -19.81 9.88
CA ASP A 24 -16.62 -19.12 9.94
C ASP A 24 -17.59 -19.91 10.82
N LYS A 25 -17.88 -19.35 11.99
CA LYS A 25 -18.79 -20.00 12.96
C LYS A 25 -20.23 -20.13 12.46
N ALA A 26 -20.63 -19.32 11.48
CA ALA A 26 -21.96 -19.30 10.90
C ALA A 26 -22.12 -20.27 9.72
N ALA A 27 -21.03 -20.81 9.17
CA ALA A 27 -21.06 -21.78 8.08
C ALA A 27 -21.24 -23.20 8.60
N ASP A 28 -21.91 -24.06 7.80
CA ASP A 28 -22.19 -25.47 8.15
C ASP A 28 -20.93 -26.27 8.44
N GLU A 29 -19.85 -26.06 7.65
CA GLU A 29 -18.56 -26.72 7.82
C GLU A 29 -17.60 -25.93 8.74
N ARG A 30 -18.11 -24.85 9.39
CA ARG A 30 -17.31 -23.91 10.18
C ARG A 30 -16.17 -23.25 9.40
N LYS A 31 -16.24 -23.31 8.07
CA LYS A 31 -15.26 -22.75 7.16
C LYS A 31 -15.95 -22.02 6.02
N ARG A 32 -15.28 -21.02 5.49
CA ARG A 32 -15.66 -20.34 4.25
C ARG A 32 -14.46 -20.28 3.33
N SER A 33 -14.68 -20.46 2.04
CA SER A 33 -13.66 -20.28 1.01
C SER A 33 -13.67 -18.83 0.54
N VAL A 34 -12.48 -18.24 0.44
CA VAL A 34 -12.29 -16.85 0.04
C VAL A 34 -11.42 -16.80 -1.19
N GLU A 35 -11.85 -16.03 -2.18
CA GLU A 35 -11.03 -15.63 -3.32
C GLU A 35 -10.76 -14.13 -3.22
N LEU A 36 -9.50 -13.76 -3.03
CA LEU A 36 -9.04 -12.38 -2.91
C LEU A 36 -8.32 -11.97 -4.19
N THR A 37 -8.81 -10.92 -4.82
CA THR A 37 -8.17 -10.26 -5.95
C THR A 37 -7.81 -8.81 -5.57
N ARG A 38 -7.15 -8.07 -6.44
CA ARG A 38 -6.85 -6.64 -6.20
C ARG A 38 -8.08 -5.74 -6.19
N GLU A 39 -9.18 -6.19 -6.77
CA GLU A 39 -10.38 -5.37 -6.98
C GLU A 39 -11.55 -5.84 -6.14
N ARG A 40 -11.65 -7.14 -5.85
CA ARG A 40 -12.79 -7.74 -5.17
C ARG A 40 -12.38 -8.94 -4.32
N VAL A 41 -13.21 -9.18 -3.33
CA VAL A 41 -13.21 -10.38 -2.49
C VAL A 41 -14.48 -11.17 -2.79
N VAL A 42 -14.36 -12.46 -3.03
CA VAL A 42 -15.51 -13.36 -3.17
C VAL A 42 -15.46 -14.36 -2.02
N VAL A 43 -16.52 -14.37 -1.21
CA VAL A 43 -16.66 -15.27 -0.07
C VAL A 43 -17.72 -16.31 -0.39
N HIS A 44 -17.35 -17.57 -0.38
CA HIS A 44 -18.24 -18.71 -0.56
C HIS A 44 -18.47 -19.38 0.79
N ARG A 45 -19.70 -19.57 1.19
CA ARG A 45 -20.09 -20.31 2.39
C ARG A 45 -21.37 -21.08 2.19
N ALA A 46 -21.58 -22.13 2.95
CA ALA A 46 -22.85 -22.83 3.03
C ALA A 46 -23.49 -22.58 4.41
N VAL A 47 -24.76 -22.22 4.45
CA VAL A 47 -25.52 -22.04 5.68
C VAL A 47 -26.83 -22.80 5.55
N ARG A 48 -27.07 -23.77 6.44
CA ARG A 48 -28.24 -24.66 6.41
C ARG A 48 -28.41 -25.36 5.05
N GLY A 49 -27.30 -25.82 4.48
CA GLY A 49 -27.30 -26.49 3.17
C GLY A 49 -27.38 -25.55 1.96
N ILE A 50 -27.60 -24.26 2.16
CA ILE A 50 -27.68 -23.28 1.07
C ILE A 50 -26.29 -22.71 0.77
N LYS A 51 -25.80 -22.95 -0.44
CA LYS A 51 -24.54 -22.37 -0.91
C LYS A 51 -24.75 -20.92 -1.32
N MET A 52 -23.94 -20.03 -0.74
CA MET A 52 -24.00 -18.59 -0.99
C MET A 52 -22.62 -18.07 -1.42
N ALA A 53 -22.61 -17.10 -2.32
CA ALA A 53 -21.44 -16.36 -2.71
C ALA A 53 -21.71 -14.86 -2.50
N VAL A 54 -20.82 -14.19 -1.77
CA VAL A 54 -20.88 -12.75 -1.53
C VAL A 54 -19.67 -12.12 -2.18
N THR A 55 -19.89 -11.18 -3.07
CA THR A 55 -18.80 -10.41 -3.71
C THR A 55 -18.75 -9.01 -3.11
N VAL A 56 -17.60 -8.62 -2.60
CA VAL A 56 -17.35 -7.32 -1.96
C VAL A 56 -16.20 -6.64 -2.69
N PRO A 57 -16.37 -5.41 -3.20
CA PRO A 57 -15.26 -4.63 -3.71
C PRO A 57 -14.20 -4.37 -2.63
N VAL A 58 -12.93 -4.44 -2.98
CA VAL A 58 -11.84 -4.14 -2.03
C VAL A 58 -11.94 -2.71 -1.50
N ALA A 59 -12.48 -1.78 -2.30
CA ALA A 59 -12.67 -0.39 -1.91
C ALA A 59 -13.68 -0.20 -0.75
N ASP A 60 -14.55 -1.18 -0.48
CA ASP A 60 -15.53 -1.13 0.60
C ASP A 60 -14.94 -1.57 1.95
N TYR A 61 -13.73 -2.12 1.95
CA TYR A 61 -12.99 -2.43 3.16
C TYR A 61 -12.42 -1.16 3.80
N LEU A 62 -12.40 -1.15 5.13
CA LEU A 62 -11.93 -0.01 5.92
C LEU A 62 -10.42 0.18 5.80
N GLY A 63 -9.65 -0.92 5.71
CA GLY A 63 -8.20 -0.90 5.66
C GLY A 63 -7.56 -2.21 6.10
N ILE A 64 -6.25 -2.19 6.20
CA ILE A 64 -5.46 -3.29 6.75
C ILE A 64 -5.13 -2.96 8.20
N ALA A 65 -5.70 -3.72 9.13
CA ALA A 65 -5.52 -3.49 10.56
C ALA A 65 -4.51 -4.44 11.19
N ILE A 66 -3.67 -3.90 12.07
CA ILE A 66 -2.91 -4.70 13.03
C ILE A 66 -3.79 -4.90 14.26
N ARG A 67 -3.96 -6.15 14.66
CA ARG A 67 -4.61 -6.58 15.90
C ARG A 67 -3.64 -7.37 16.76
N MET A 68 -3.64 -7.10 18.05
CA MET A 68 -2.98 -7.96 19.04
C MET A 68 -4.02 -8.96 19.57
N GLU A 69 -3.77 -10.23 19.38
CA GLU A 69 -4.58 -11.29 19.98
C GLU A 69 -4.04 -11.56 21.38
N GLN A 70 -4.88 -11.34 22.39
CA GLN A 70 -4.47 -11.64 23.76
C GLN A 70 -4.38 -13.16 23.94
N ALA A 71 -3.29 -13.60 24.52
CA ALA A 71 -3.09 -15.01 24.84
C ALA A 71 -4.20 -15.51 25.77
N ALA A 72 -4.90 -16.53 25.36
CA ALA A 72 -5.75 -17.32 26.25
C ALA A 72 -4.87 -18.38 26.91
N HIS A 73 -4.47 -18.17 28.18
CA HIS A 73 -3.70 -19.09 29.00
C HIS A 73 -2.38 -19.62 28.38
N ASP A 74 -1.25 -19.17 28.88
CA ASP A 74 0.12 -19.66 28.62
C ASP A 74 0.66 -19.60 27.17
N ASP A 75 -0.08 -19.06 26.21
CA ASP A 75 0.39 -18.88 24.84
C ASP A 75 0.94 -17.46 24.65
N GLU A 76 2.07 -17.30 24.00
CA GLU A 76 2.61 -15.98 23.65
C GLU A 76 1.62 -15.25 22.76
N GLY A 77 1.28 -13.97 23.10
CA GLY A 77 0.33 -13.16 22.33
C GLY A 77 0.69 -13.15 20.84
N ALA A 78 -0.28 -13.38 19.98
CA ALA A 78 -0.09 -13.34 18.54
C ALA A 78 -0.46 -11.96 17.96
N VAL A 79 0.27 -11.53 16.96
CA VAL A 79 -0.07 -10.33 16.18
C VAL A 79 -0.69 -10.76 14.86
N MET A 80 -1.80 -10.15 14.50
CA MET A 80 -2.58 -10.51 13.31
C MET A 80 -2.79 -9.31 12.42
N LEU A 81 -2.63 -9.52 11.10
CA LEU A 81 -3.08 -8.58 10.09
C LEU A 81 -4.44 -9.00 9.57
N VAL A 82 -5.37 -8.07 9.58
CA VAL A 82 -6.74 -8.30 9.16
C VAL A 82 -7.14 -7.27 8.12
N LEU A 83 -7.71 -7.75 7.02
CA LEU A 83 -8.44 -6.91 6.07
C LEU A 83 -9.80 -6.61 6.69
N GLU A 84 -9.96 -5.39 7.19
CA GLU A 84 -11.12 -4.99 7.99
C GLU A 84 -12.28 -4.53 7.14
N HIS A 85 -13.46 -5.05 7.46
CA HIS A 85 -14.72 -4.63 6.89
C HIS A 85 -15.65 -4.10 8.00
N ARG A 86 -16.66 -3.30 7.63
CA ARG A 86 -17.69 -2.80 8.58
C ARG A 86 -18.47 -3.93 9.24
N ASP A 87 -18.76 -4.99 8.47
CA ASP A 87 -19.29 -6.24 8.97
C ASP A 87 -18.11 -7.14 9.39
N PRO A 88 -17.96 -7.46 10.69
CA PRO A 88 -16.90 -8.34 11.17
C PRO A 88 -16.93 -9.73 10.52
N GLY A 89 -18.12 -10.18 10.08
CA GLY A 89 -18.28 -11.43 9.34
C GLY A 89 -17.62 -11.43 7.97
N LEU A 90 -17.26 -10.29 7.41
CA LEU A 90 -16.55 -10.15 6.13
C LEU A 90 -15.07 -9.78 6.30
N SER A 91 -14.61 -9.51 7.52
CA SER A 91 -13.20 -9.27 7.80
C SER A 91 -12.38 -10.55 7.58
N LEU A 92 -11.17 -10.40 7.04
CA LEU A 92 -10.33 -11.53 6.62
C LEU A 92 -8.94 -11.48 7.26
N PRO A 93 -8.49 -12.55 7.91
CA PRO A 93 -7.12 -12.66 8.38
C PRO A 93 -6.19 -12.85 7.16
N LEU A 94 -5.10 -12.06 7.12
CA LEU A 94 -4.10 -12.09 6.05
C LEU A 94 -2.78 -12.69 6.52
N TYR A 95 -2.44 -12.43 7.78
CA TYR A 95 -1.18 -12.85 8.36
C TYR A 95 -1.33 -13.00 9.87
N ARG A 96 -0.76 -14.07 10.44
CA ARG A 96 -0.68 -14.30 11.87
C ARG A 96 0.73 -14.73 12.24
N ALA A 97 1.32 -14.10 13.23
CA ALA A 97 2.63 -14.46 13.76
C ALA A 97 2.70 -14.21 15.26
N HIS A 98 3.50 -15.01 15.93
CA HIS A 98 3.87 -14.81 17.33
C HIS A 98 4.98 -13.76 17.46
N ASP A 99 5.82 -13.62 16.43
CA ASP A 99 6.87 -12.61 16.36
C ASP A 99 6.44 -11.44 15.44
N GLY A 100 6.53 -10.22 15.97
CA GLY A 100 6.16 -8.99 15.26
C GLY A 100 7.24 -8.44 14.32
N ALA A 101 8.39 -9.10 14.16
CA ALA A 101 9.54 -8.56 13.44
C ALA A 101 9.20 -8.17 11.98
N ASP A 102 8.48 -9.04 11.27
CA ASP A 102 8.15 -8.82 9.85
C ASP A 102 6.79 -8.14 9.64
N ILE A 103 6.00 -7.94 10.70
CA ILE A 103 4.59 -7.56 10.57
C ILE A 103 4.41 -6.19 9.92
N VAL A 104 5.30 -5.25 10.20
CA VAL A 104 5.23 -3.89 9.64
C VAL A 104 5.47 -3.91 8.13
N ALA A 105 6.39 -4.74 7.66
CA ALA A 105 6.69 -4.88 6.24
C ALA A 105 5.51 -5.52 5.49
N GLU A 106 4.93 -6.58 6.04
CA GLU A 106 3.74 -7.25 5.49
C GLU A 106 2.54 -6.31 5.46
N TRP A 107 2.30 -5.58 6.55
CA TRP A 107 1.23 -4.60 6.66
C TRP A 107 1.31 -3.53 5.58
N GLN A 108 2.51 -2.96 5.38
CA GLN A 108 2.74 -1.97 4.33
C GLN A 108 2.63 -2.59 2.92
N ALA A 109 3.05 -3.83 2.74
CA ALA A 109 2.95 -4.53 1.46
C ALA A 109 1.48 -4.74 1.07
N TRP A 110 0.64 -5.25 1.98
CA TRP A 110 -0.79 -5.42 1.77
C TRP A 110 -1.50 -4.09 1.49
N ALA A 111 -1.24 -3.06 2.28
CA ALA A 111 -1.82 -1.74 2.08
C ALA A 111 -1.47 -1.15 0.70
N ARG A 112 -0.23 -1.37 0.25
CA ARG A 112 0.24 -0.92 -1.07
C ARG A 112 -0.43 -1.68 -2.21
N VAL A 113 -0.57 -3.00 -2.09
CA VAL A 113 -1.14 -3.85 -3.13
C VAL A 113 -2.64 -3.65 -3.28
N LEU A 114 -3.37 -3.58 -2.16
CA LEU A 114 -4.82 -3.37 -2.13
C LEU A 114 -5.22 -1.89 -2.14
N ARG A 115 -4.26 -0.96 -1.95
CA ARG A 115 -4.47 0.50 -1.91
C ARG A 115 -5.41 0.95 -0.79
N LEU A 116 -5.30 0.29 0.33
CA LEU A 116 -6.10 0.55 1.49
C LEU A 116 -5.28 1.27 2.58
N PRO A 117 -5.92 2.01 3.48
CA PRO A 117 -5.25 2.67 4.59
C PRO A 117 -4.69 1.66 5.59
N LEU A 118 -3.65 2.09 6.29
CA LEU A 118 -3.04 1.36 7.40
C LEU A 118 -3.78 1.69 8.69
N LEU A 119 -4.31 0.67 9.35
CA LEU A 119 -5.11 0.79 10.56
C LEU A 119 -4.45 0.07 11.74
N VAL A 120 -4.67 0.59 12.93
CA VAL A 120 -4.29 -0.05 14.19
C VAL A 120 -5.53 -0.17 15.05
N VAL A 121 -5.72 -1.32 15.69
CA VAL A 121 -6.77 -1.51 16.69
C VAL A 121 -6.22 -1.09 18.03
N GLU A 122 -6.84 -0.09 18.65
CA GLU A 122 -6.52 0.34 20.01
C GLU A 122 -7.07 -0.65 21.04
N SER A 123 -6.64 -0.53 22.30
CA SER A 123 -7.07 -1.39 23.40
C SER A 123 -8.59 -1.31 23.69
N ASP A 124 -9.25 -0.23 23.25
CA ASP A 124 -10.71 -0.03 23.32
C ASP A 124 -11.46 -0.69 22.13
N GLY A 125 -10.74 -1.36 21.20
CA GLY A 125 -11.30 -1.98 20.01
C GLY A 125 -11.56 -1.03 18.85
N ARG A 126 -11.25 0.26 19.00
CA ARG A 126 -11.43 1.25 17.93
C ARG A 126 -10.35 1.15 16.89
N LEU A 127 -10.77 1.33 15.64
CA LEU A 127 -9.85 1.42 14.50
C LEU A 127 -9.36 2.85 14.34
N ARG A 128 -8.05 3.01 14.29
CA ARG A 128 -7.38 4.28 14.06
C ARG A 128 -6.42 4.17 12.88
N GLU A 129 -6.37 5.20 12.04
CA GLU A 129 -5.36 5.28 11.00
C GLU A 129 -3.97 5.47 11.64
N ALA A 130 -3.01 4.59 11.31
CA ALA A 130 -1.67 4.63 11.89
C ALA A 130 -0.89 5.90 11.50
N PHE A 131 -1.17 6.45 10.31
CA PHE A 131 -0.43 7.57 9.73
C PHE A 131 -1.36 8.66 9.21
N VAL A 132 -2.22 9.20 10.07
CA VAL A 132 -3.16 10.26 9.66
C VAL A 132 -2.45 11.57 9.35
N ARG A 133 -1.37 11.88 10.07
CA ARG A 133 -0.54 13.08 9.84
C ARG A 133 0.90 12.87 10.30
N ILE A 134 1.85 13.34 9.50
CA ILE A 134 3.23 13.59 9.95
C ILE A 134 3.38 15.11 10.00
N GLY A 135 3.29 15.68 11.20
CA GLY A 135 3.28 17.13 11.40
C GLY A 135 2.11 17.80 10.68
N ALA A 136 2.38 18.74 9.79
CA ALA A 136 1.37 19.44 8.99
C ALA A 136 0.94 18.67 7.72
N VAL A 137 1.62 17.56 7.37
CA VAL A 137 1.38 16.80 6.14
C VAL A 137 0.35 15.70 6.38
N ARG A 138 -0.73 15.70 5.61
CA ARG A 138 -1.70 14.61 5.58
C ARG A 138 -1.19 13.52 4.67
N ILE A 139 -1.06 12.30 5.18
CA ILE A 139 -0.76 11.12 4.37
C ILE A 139 -2.06 10.65 3.75
N ALA A 140 -2.17 10.80 2.44
CA ALA A 140 -3.28 10.23 1.69
C ALA A 140 -3.09 8.72 1.51
N ALA A 141 -4.21 8.01 1.26
CA ALA A 141 -4.17 6.61 0.87
C ALA A 141 -3.21 6.38 -0.30
N PRO A 142 -2.53 5.21 -0.37
CA PRO A 142 -1.61 4.92 -1.46
C PRO A 142 -2.32 5.01 -2.81
N THR A 143 -1.88 5.94 -3.64
CA THR A 143 -2.41 6.10 -4.99
C THR A 143 -1.38 5.62 -6.01
N TRP A 144 -1.84 5.11 -7.14
CA TRP A 144 -0.93 4.80 -8.24
C TRP A 144 -0.17 6.06 -8.63
N ARG A 145 1.14 5.95 -8.77
CA ARG A 145 1.97 7.00 -9.31
C ARG A 145 1.34 7.43 -10.63
N ARG A 146 0.78 8.64 -10.67
CA ARG A 146 0.29 9.23 -11.92
C ARG A 146 1.37 9.07 -12.97
N ARG A 147 1.05 8.46 -14.11
CA ARG A 147 1.91 8.60 -15.30
C ARG A 147 2.23 10.08 -15.39
N ARG A 148 3.51 10.40 -15.55
CA ARG A 148 3.97 11.79 -15.76
C ARG A 148 3.37 12.34 -17.06
N ARG A 149 2.08 12.49 -17.12
CA ARG A 149 1.47 13.43 -18.03
C ARG A 149 1.69 14.78 -17.37
N SER A 150 2.74 15.45 -17.82
CA SER A 150 3.06 16.78 -17.39
C SER A 150 1.86 17.67 -17.72
N ALA A 151 0.99 17.91 -16.74
CA ALA A 151 -0.08 18.92 -16.86
C ALA A 151 0.50 20.29 -17.17
N ILE A 152 1.76 20.51 -16.83
CA ILE A 152 2.56 21.69 -17.11
C ILE A 152 2.96 21.75 -18.59
N ARG A 153 3.02 20.63 -19.32
CA ARG A 153 3.41 20.62 -20.72
C ARG A 153 2.45 21.44 -21.61
N ALA A 154 1.15 21.35 -21.32
CA ALA A 154 0.14 22.15 -22.03
C ALA A 154 0.15 23.64 -21.63
N ARG A 155 0.69 23.95 -20.42
CA ARG A 155 0.79 25.33 -19.91
C ARG A 155 2.11 26.00 -20.24
N ARG A 156 3.11 25.28 -20.76
CA ARG A 156 4.37 25.88 -21.16
C ARG A 156 4.18 26.68 -22.45
N PRO A 157 4.64 27.93 -22.49
CA PRO A 157 4.67 28.71 -23.75
C PRO A 157 5.37 27.90 -24.85
N SER A 158 4.88 27.98 -26.08
CA SER A 158 5.41 27.21 -27.22
C SER A 158 6.90 27.42 -27.46
N ILE A 159 7.43 28.59 -27.11
CA ILE A 159 8.85 28.92 -27.16
C ILE A 159 9.71 28.00 -26.27
N LEU A 160 9.19 27.59 -25.12
CA LEU A 160 9.90 26.65 -24.18
C LEU A 160 9.77 25.19 -24.60
N LEU A 161 8.84 24.85 -25.48
CA LEU A 161 8.67 23.51 -26.04
C LEU A 161 9.57 23.25 -27.25
N ARG A 162 10.05 24.32 -27.90
CA ARG A 162 10.90 24.25 -29.08
C ARG A 162 12.37 24.55 -28.77
N ARG A 163 12.91 23.98 -27.71
CA ARG A 163 14.38 23.94 -27.56
C ARG A 163 14.94 23.07 -28.68
N LYS A 164 15.34 23.71 -29.74
CA LYS A 164 16.25 23.12 -30.71
C LYS A 164 17.64 23.12 -30.05
N THR A 165 18.36 22.01 -30.13
CA THR A 165 19.82 22.01 -29.97
C THR A 165 20.33 23.16 -30.79
N GLY A 166 21.17 23.99 -30.18
CA GLY A 166 21.70 25.19 -30.84
C GLY A 166 22.13 24.90 -32.27
N GLY A 167 21.70 25.76 -33.19
CA GLY A 167 22.13 25.65 -34.56
C GLY A 167 23.65 25.78 -34.67
N SER A 168 24.19 25.22 -35.71
CA SER A 168 25.61 25.42 -36.05
C SER A 168 25.97 26.92 -35.95
N ILE A 169 27.03 27.22 -35.23
CA ILE A 169 27.61 28.58 -35.07
C ILE A 169 28.26 29.05 -36.39
N ALA A 170 28.12 28.27 -37.47
CA ALA A 170 28.64 28.70 -38.79
C ALA A 170 27.94 30.02 -39.19
N GLY A 171 28.69 31.11 -39.15
CA GLY A 171 28.23 32.45 -39.43
C GLY A 171 28.00 33.34 -38.21
N ALA A 172 28.22 32.85 -36.97
CA ALA A 172 28.22 33.77 -35.83
C ALA A 172 29.45 34.67 -35.89
N THR A 173 29.22 35.98 -35.86
CA THR A 173 30.30 37.00 -35.80
C THR A 173 30.98 36.82 -34.43
N VAL A 174 32.21 36.38 -34.43
CA VAL A 174 33.03 36.34 -33.22
C VAL A 174 33.68 37.69 -33.05
N HIS A 175 33.26 38.46 -32.09
CA HIS A 175 33.88 39.73 -31.73
C HIS A 175 35.15 39.46 -30.94
N GLY A 176 36.24 39.23 -31.67
CA GLY A 176 37.56 39.07 -31.06
C GLY A 176 38.06 40.40 -30.52
N GLY A 177 38.22 40.54 -29.25
CA GLY A 177 38.73 41.76 -28.60
C GLY A 177 37.71 42.53 -27.79
N GLU A 178 36.43 42.10 -27.72
CA GLU A 178 35.49 42.68 -26.78
C GLU A 178 35.84 42.27 -25.34
N ARG A 179 35.76 43.24 -24.44
CA ARG A 179 36.04 43.03 -23.01
C ARG A 179 34.94 42.12 -22.43
N GLU A 180 35.33 41.06 -21.75
CA GLU A 180 34.34 40.22 -21.06
C GLU A 180 33.52 41.04 -20.08
N ILE A 181 32.22 40.87 -20.12
CA ILE A 181 31.29 41.56 -19.24
C ILE A 181 31.47 41.16 -17.76
N ILE A 182 32.09 40.02 -17.54
CA ILE A 182 32.51 39.53 -16.20
C ILE A 182 34.01 39.64 -16.16
N ALA A 183 34.52 40.81 -15.79
CA ALA A 183 35.95 40.95 -15.44
C ALA A 183 36.18 40.11 -14.19
N ARG A 184 36.98 39.04 -14.31
CA ARG A 184 37.62 38.43 -13.16
C ARG A 184 38.47 39.48 -12.51
N ASP A 185 38.17 39.86 -11.29
CA ASP A 185 39.01 40.67 -10.46
C ASP A 185 40.29 39.86 -10.19
N GLU A 186 41.34 40.05 -11.01
CA GLU A 186 42.66 39.56 -10.70
C GLU A 186 43.14 40.41 -9.54
N GLY A 187 42.90 39.90 -8.32
CA GLY A 187 43.43 40.45 -7.12
C GLY A 187 44.93 40.60 -7.20
N SER A 188 45.34 41.83 -7.10
CA SER A 188 46.69 42.27 -6.92
C SER A 188 47.34 41.53 -5.76
N VAL A 189 48.56 41.15 -5.97
CA VAL A 189 49.60 40.76 -5.04
C VAL A 189 49.72 41.73 -3.85
#